data_67e8cd2f847f5f6e361cc3a167bd6dee
#
_entry.id   67e8cd2f847f5f6e361cc3a167bd6dee
#
_cell.length_a   1.000
_cell.length_b   1.000
_cell.length_c   1.000
_cell.angle_alpha   90.00
_cell.angle_beta   90.00
_cell.angle_gamma   90.00
#
_symmetry.space_group_name_H-M   'P 1'
#
loop_
_entity.id
_entity.type
_entity.pdbx_description
1 polymer ?
#
loop_
_entity_poly.entity_id
_entity_poly.type
_entity_poly.pdbx_seq_one_letter_code
_entity_poly.pdbx_strand_id
1 'polypeptide(L)'
;MNRGLIGIQMSTIKKKIDELGAYETLKKCAELGYHCIEISQVPMTPENVAGMKKACDEFGIKVSSCTASLEPMIPGMPGEYLVSDFDKIVQDCKTLNCDMLRIGMLPMTCMGNREKALDFVKRADEMAEKLKAEGIDLYYHNHHVEFVRYDGEYLLDIIKNNTKYM
;
A
#
# COMPACT_ATOMS: atom_id res chain seq x y z
N MET A 1 -10.95 -28.44 4.15
CA MET A 1 -10.92 -27.06 4.70
C MET A 1 -9.90 -26.27 3.89
N ASN A 2 -10.32 -25.18 3.24
CA ASN A 2 -9.39 -24.26 2.61
C ASN A 2 -8.60 -23.57 3.73
N ARG A 3 -7.32 -23.89 3.86
CA ARG A 3 -6.42 -23.16 4.76
C ARG A 3 -6.09 -21.83 4.08
N GLY A 4 -6.18 -20.72 4.82
CA GLY A 4 -5.71 -19.42 4.35
C GLY A 4 -4.21 -19.48 4.05
N LEU A 5 -3.75 -18.62 3.12
CA LEU A 5 -2.32 -18.47 2.85
C LEU A 5 -1.67 -17.71 4.00
N ILE A 6 -0.46 -18.14 4.36
CA ILE A 6 0.40 -17.36 5.26
C ILE A 6 1.26 -16.47 4.37
N GLY A 7 1.24 -15.16 4.63
CA GLY A 7 1.96 -14.17 3.85
C GLY A 7 3.10 -13.50 4.61
N ILE A 8 3.97 -12.83 3.86
CA ILE A 8 5.05 -11.98 4.37
C ILE A 8 4.76 -10.53 3.99
N GLN A 9 4.87 -9.63 4.96
CA GLN A 9 4.95 -8.20 4.69
C GLN A 9 6.39 -7.86 4.30
N MET A 10 6.57 -7.32 3.09
CA MET A 10 7.91 -7.22 2.47
C MET A 10 8.86 -6.23 3.17
N SER A 11 8.37 -5.30 3.98
CA SER A 11 9.23 -4.45 4.81
C SER A 11 10.13 -5.27 5.75
N THR A 12 9.68 -6.46 6.19
CA THR A 12 10.45 -7.34 7.08
C THR A 12 11.63 -8.02 6.38
N ILE A 13 11.58 -8.12 5.06
CA ILE A 13 12.62 -8.72 4.22
C ILE A 13 13.30 -7.71 3.29
N LYS A 14 13.00 -6.40 3.47
CA LYS A 14 13.54 -5.33 2.63
C LYS A 14 15.06 -5.40 2.48
N LYS A 15 15.78 -5.61 3.59
CA LYS A 15 17.25 -5.72 3.56
C LYS A 15 17.73 -6.84 2.62
N LYS A 16 17.00 -7.97 2.55
CA LYS A 16 17.35 -9.06 1.64
C LYS A 16 17.02 -8.72 0.19
N ILE A 17 15.99 -7.95 -0.04
CA ILE A 17 15.68 -7.44 -1.38
C ILE A 17 16.80 -6.50 -1.86
N ASP A 18 17.28 -5.61 -1.00
CA ASP A 18 18.40 -4.70 -1.30
C ASP A 18 19.70 -5.48 -1.58
N GLU A 19 19.94 -6.62 -0.92
CA GLU A 19 21.14 -7.46 -1.08
C GLU A 19 21.07 -8.41 -2.30
N LEU A 20 19.93 -9.02 -2.56
CA LEU A 20 19.78 -10.15 -3.49
C LEU A 20 18.88 -9.86 -4.69
N GLY A 21 18.16 -8.73 -4.66
CA GLY A 21 17.07 -8.44 -5.57
C GLY A 21 15.75 -9.11 -5.16
N ALA A 22 14.65 -8.59 -5.72
CA ALA A 22 13.30 -9.04 -5.38
C ALA A 22 13.06 -10.51 -5.77
N TYR A 23 13.48 -10.93 -6.95
CA TYR A 23 13.25 -12.29 -7.44
C TYR A 23 13.90 -13.36 -6.54
N GLU A 24 15.21 -13.27 -6.26
CA GLU A 24 15.92 -14.27 -5.45
C GLU A 24 15.42 -14.28 -3.99
N THR A 25 15.04 -13.13 -3.46
CA THR A 25 14.47 -13.05 -2.12
C THR A 25 13.12 -13.76 -2.05
N LEU A 26 12.22 -13.49 -3.02
CA LEU A 26 10.90 -14.13 -3.06
C LEU A 26 10.96 -15.61 -3.37
N LYS A 27 11.92 -16.06 -4.20
CA LYS A 27 12.22 -17.49 -4.40
C LYS A 27 12.49 -18.18 -3.06
N LYS A 28 13.38 -17.62 -2.24
CA LYS A 28 13.68 -18.17 -0.90
C LYS A 28 12.45 -18.16 0.02
N CYS A 29 11.59 -17.15 -0.07
CA CYS A 29 10.34 -17.13 0.68
C CYS A 29 9.40 -18.27 0.25
N ALA A 30 9.29 -18.54 -1.04
CA ALA A 30 8.49 -19.64 -1.56
C ALA A 30 9.04 -21.00 -1.13
N GLU A 31 10.36 -21.20 -1.16
CA GLU A 31 11.04 -22.41 -0.64
C GLU A 31 10.75 -22.65 0.85
N LEU A 32 10.52 -21.58 1.63
CA LEU A 32 10.11 -21.66 3.03
C LEU A 32 8.59 -21.83 3.22
N GLY A 33 7.81 -21.89 2.13
CA GLY A 33 6.36 -22.10 2.16
C GLY A 33 5.51 -20.83 2.21
N TYR A 34 6.10 -19.66 1.98
CA TYR A 34 5.35 -18.40 1.89
C TYR A 34 4.93 -18.12 0.45
N HIS A 35 3.62 -18.22 0.19
CA HIS A 35 3.05 -18.01 -1.14
C HIS A 35 2.09 -16.82 -1.19
N CYS A 36 2.26 -15.87 -0.27
CA CYS A 36 1.53 -14.61 -0.26
C CYS A 36 2.46 -13.49 0.21
N ILE A 37 2.36 -12.31 -0.39
CA ILE A 37 3.13 -11.14 -0.01
C ILE A 37 2.25 -9.91 0.09
N GLU A 38 2.60 -9.00 1.01
CA GLU A 38 2.12 -7.63 1.06
C GLU A 38 3.30 -6.70 0.71
N ILE A 39 3.18 -5.95 -0.38
CA ILE A 39 4.24 -5.05 -0.84
C ILE A 39 4.18 -3.75 -0.05
N SER A 40 5.19 -3.53 0.78
CA SER A 40 5.31 -2.35 1.63
C SER A 40 6.78 -1.98 1.81
N GLN A 41 7.09 -0.70 1.74
CA GLN A 41 8.42 -0.12 1.95
C GLN A 41 9.53 -0.67 1.02
N VAL A 42 9.16 -1.28 -0.07
CA VAL A 42 10.06 -1.72 -1.14
C VAL A 42 9.91 -0.74 -2.30
N PRO A 43 11.00 -0.16 -2.83
CA PRO A 43 10.92 0.72 -3.98
C PRO A 43 10.30 0.00 -5.18
N MET A 44 9.31 0.59 -5.82
CA MET A 44 8.63 0.03 -6.98
C MET A 44 9.38 0.39 -8.28
N THR A 45 10.70 0.16 -8.27
CA THR A 45 11.51 0.34 -9.49
C THR A 45 11.11 -0.68 -10.55
N PRO A 46 11.30 -0.39 -11.85
CA PRO A 46 11.00 -1.35 -12.91
C PRO A 46 11.66 -2.71 -12.70
N GLU A 47 12.89 -2.72 -12.16
CA GLU A 47 13.64 -3.95 -11.83
C GLU A 47 12.96 -4.76 -10.71
N ASN A 48 12.57 -4.10 -9.62
CA ASN A 48 11.88 -4.77 -8.51
C ASN A 48 10.50 -5.28 -8.94
N VAL A 49 9.73 -4.49 -9.67
CA VAL A 49 8.42 -4.92 -10.20
C VAL A 49 8.57 -6.13 -11.12
N ALA A 50 9.53 -6.11 -12.04
CA ALA A 50 9.80 -7.24 -12.93
C ALA A 50 10.26 -8.49 -12.14
N GLY A 51 11.14 -8.31 -11.14
CA GLY A 51 11.60 -9.39 -10.27
C GLY A 51 10.47 -10.00 -9.44
N MET A 52 9.61 -9.18 -8.85
CA MET A 52 8.41 -9.62 -8.13
C MET A 52 7.44 -10.36 -9.05
N LYS A 53 7.14 -9.80 -10.23
CA LYS A 53 6.25 -10.43 -11.21
C LYS A 53 6.76 -11.80 -11.62
N LYS A 54 8.03 -11.92 -11.95
CA LYS A 54 8.66 -13.20 -12.31
C LYS A 54 8.54 -14.23 -11.18
N ALA A 55 8.83 -13.83 -9.95
CA ALA A 55 8.72 -14.72 -8.78
C ALA A 55 7.26 -15.14 -8.53
N CYS A 56 6.31 -14.22 -8.66
CA CYS A 56 4.88 -14.53 -8.52
C CYS A 56 4.42 -15.58 -9.54
N ASP A 57 4.83 -15.42 -10.79
CA ASP A 57 4.45 -16.33 -11.88
C ASP A 57 5.10 -17.72 -11.72
N GLU A 58 6.38 -17.75 -11.36
CA GLU A 58 7.16 -19.00 -11.29
C GLU A 58 6.85 -19.83 -10.04
N PHE A 59 6.63 -19.16 -8.90
CA PHE A 59 6.44 -19.85 -7.61
C PHE A 59 4.99 -19.79 -7.08
N GLY A 60 4.05 -19.25 -7.86
CA GLY A 60 2.64 -19.17 -7.45
C GLY A 60 2.42 -18.24 -6.26
N ILE A 61 3.23 -17.18 -6.10
CA ILE A 61 3.09 -16.20 -5.03
C ILE A 61 1.96 -15.23 -5.39
N LYS A 62 1.05 -14.99 -4.45
CA LYS A 62 -0.02 -13.99 -4.59
C LYS A 62 0.38 -12.69 -3.91
N VAL A 63 0.11 -11.57 -4.57
CA VAL A 63 0.20 -10.24 -3.95
C VAL A 63 -1.14 -9.94 -3.30
N SER A 64 -1.16 -9.82 -1.98
CA SER A 64 -2.38 -9.50 -1.23
C SER A 64 -2.71 -8.02 -1.27
N SER A 65 -1.69 -7.17 -1.31
CA SER A 65 -1.84 -5.72 -1.48
C SER A 65 -0.53 -5.05 -1.83
N CYS A 66 -0.63 -3.92 -2.52
CA CYS A 66 0.44 -2.94 -2.69
C CYS A 66 0.24 -1.76 -1.73
N THR A 67 1.29 -0.98 -1.50
CA THR A 67 1.23 0.24 -0.68
C THR A 67 1.63 1.44 -1.54
N ALA A 68 0.80 2.49 -1.52
CA ALA A 68 1.15 3.81 -2.01
C ALA A 68 0.56 4.88 -1.09
N SER A 69 1.30 5.97 -0.88
CA SER A 69 0.79 7.12 -0.16
C SER A 69 0.03 8.04 -1.12
N LEU A 70 -0.98 8.76 -0.61
CA LEU A 70 -1.68 9.78 -1.40
C LEU A 70 -0.70 10.89 -1.82
N GLU A 71 0.07 11.38 -0.84
CA GLU A 71 1.04 12.46 -0.96
C GLU A 71 2.20 12.24 0.04
N PRO A 72 3.28 13.02 -0.03
CA PRO A 72 4.40 12.89 0.90
C PRO A 72 3.98 12.99 2.37
N MET A 73 4.49 12.07 3.19
CA MET A 73 4.28 12.12 4.64
C MET A 73 4.88 13.38 5.26
N ILE A 74 6.02 13.81 4.74
CA ILE A 74 6.72 15.06 5.09
C ILE A 74 6.93 15.83 3.78
N PRO A 75 6.65 17.14 3.72
CA PRO A 75 6.88 17.95 2.52
C PRO A 75 8.29 17.77 1.94
N GLY A 76 8.37 17.51 0.63
CA GLY A 76 9.65 17.29 -0.07
C GLY A 76 10.27 15.89 0.08
N MET A 77 9.62 14.97 0.77
CA MET A 77 10.07 13.58 0.84
C MET A 77 9.98 12.93 -0.55
N PRO A 78 11.09 12.34 -1.05
CA PRO A 78 11.06 11.65 -2.33
C PRO A 78 10.24 10.35 -2.23
N GLY A 79 9.54 10.01 -3.32
CA GLY A 79 8.72 8.80 -3.39
C GLY A 79 7.77 8.86 -4.57
N GLU A 80 6.98 7.82 -4.72
CA GLU A 80 5.87 7.75 -5.67
C GLU A 80 4.56 7.94 -4.90
N TYR A 81 3.70 8.81 -5.40
CA TYR A 81 2.48 9.22 -4.73
C TYR A 81 1.29 9.16 -5.69
N LEU A 82 0.11 8.82 -5.17
CA LEU A 82 -1.11 8.75 -5.98
C LEU A 82 -1.45 10.08 -6.65
N VAL A 83 -1.10 11.22 -6.06
CA VAL A 83 -1.35 12.54 -6.66
C VAL A 83 -0.45 12.87 -7.85
N SER A 84 0.73 12.26 -7.97
CA SER A 84 1.73 12.54 -9.02
C SER A 84 2.00 11.37 -9.94
N ASP A 85 1.87 10.13 -9.47
CA ASP A 85 2.32 8.92 -10.16
C ASP A 85 1.20 7.90 -10.36
N PHE A 86 -0.05 8.37 -10.46
CA PHE A 86 -1.24 7.52 -10.52
C PHE A 86 -1.14 6.40 -11.56
N ASP A 87 -0.83 6.76 -12.81
CA ASP A 87 -0.80 5.81 -13.92
C ASP A 87 0.26 4.72 -13.71
N LYS A 88 1.43 5.10 -13.17
CA LYS A 88 2.48 4.15 -12.82
C LYS A 88 2.04 3.19 -11.73
N ILE A 89 1.45 3.70 -10.65
CA ILE A 89 0.99 2.89 -9.53
C ILE A 89 -0.09 1.90 -9.98
N VAL A 90 -1.04 2.35 -10.81
CA VAL A 90 -2.05 1.49 -11.42
C VAL A 90 -1.41 0.40 -12.29
N GLN A 91 -0.43 0.77 -13.13
CA GLN A 91 0.26 -0.18 -13.99
C GLN A 91 1.04 -1.23 -13.19
N ASP A 92 1.69 -0.84 -12.10
CA ASP A 92 2.41 -1.76 -11.21
C ASP A 92 1.44 -2.74 -10.54
N CYS A 93 0.32 -2.25 -10.02
CA CYS A 93 -0.72 -3.10 -9.45
C CYS A 93 -1.24 -4.14 -10.48
N LYS A 94 -1.55 -3.69 -11.69
CA LYS A 94 -1.99 -4.57 -12.78
C LYS A 94 -0.92 -5.59 -13.18
N THR A 95 0.33 -5.16 -13.28
CA THR A 95 1.46 -6.05 -13.59
C THR A 95 1.60 -7.16 -12.56
N LEU A 96 1.37 -6.83 -11.29
CA LEU A 96 1.48 -7.77 -10.16
C LEU A 96 0.17 -8.54 -9.87
N ASN A 97 -0.88 -8.35 -10.68
CA ASN A 97 -2.21 -8.92 -10.48
C ASN A 97 -2.76 -8.62 -9.06
N CYS A 98 -2.56 -7.38 -8.61
CA CYS A 98 -2.99 -6.91 -7.31
C CYS A 98 -4.12 -5.89 -7.47
N ASP A 99 -5.28 -6.19 -6.92
CA ASP A 99 -6.48 -5.37 -6.93
C ASP A 99 -6.72 -4.60 -5.63
N MET A 100 -5.78 -4.65 -4.70
CA MET A 100 -5.85 -3.98 -3.40
C MET A 100 -4.66 -3.05 -3.19
N LEU A 101 -4.94 -1.76 -2.99
CA LEU A 101 -3.93 -0.76 -2.71
C LEU A 101 -4.17 -0.15 -1.32
N ARG A 102 -3.10 0.07 -0.58
CA ARG A 102 -3.14 0.52 0.80
C ARG A 102 -2.49 1.88 0.98
N ILE A 103 -3.17 2.83 1.64
CA ILE A 103 -2.53 3.99 2.25
C ILE A 103 -2.04 3.59 3.65
N GLY A 104 -0.74 3.74 3.90
CA GLY A 104 -0.15 3.33 5.18
C GLY A 104 -0.38 4.28 6.34
N MET A 105 -0.47 5.58 6.08
CA MET A 105 -0.70 6.63 7.07
C MET A 105 -0.99 7.96 6.37
N LEU A 106 -1.73 8.85 7.04
CA LEU A 106 -1.89 10.23 6.58
C LEU A 106 -0.64 11.07 6.87
N PRO A 107 -0.43 12.19 6.16
CA PRO A 107 0.73 13.05 6.35
C PRO A 107 0.85 13.60 7.76
N MET A 108 2.08 13.82 8.23
CA MET A 108 2.35 14.42 9.55
C MET A 108 1.72 15.80 9.71
N THR A 109 1.52 16.54 8.62
CA THR A 109 0.84 17.85 8.62
C THR A 109 -0.62 17.79 8.99
N CYS A 110 -1.24 16.61 8.90
CA CYS A 110 -2.63 16.37 9.28
C CYS A 110 -2.77 16.04 10.78
N MET A 111 -1.65 15.66 11.44
CA MET A 111 -1.68 15.29 12.84
C MET A 111 -2.05 16.48 13.74
N GLY A 112 -3.05 16.30 14.60
CA GLY A 112 -3.55 17.35 15.48
C GLY A 112 -4.37 18.45 14.78
N ASN A 113 -4.68 18.30 13.49
CA ASN A 113 -5.46 19.28 12.72
C ASN A 113 -6.64 18.61 12.00
N ARG A 114 -7.84 18.79 12.54
CA ARG A 114 -9.08 18.18 12.04
C ARG A 114 -9.40 18.58 10.61
N GLU A 115 -9.23 19.85 10.27
CA GLU A 115 -9.54 20.39 8.94
C GLU A 115 -8.64 19.76 7.88
N LYS A 116 -7.32 19.71 8.14
CA LYS A 116 -6.36 19.05 7.24
C LYS A 116 -6.60 17.54 7.13
N ALA A 117 -6.97 16.89 8.23
CA ALA A 117 -7.30 15.47 8.19
C ALA A 117 -8.54 15.21 7.33
N LEU A 118 -9.59 16.02 7.44
CA LEU A 118 -10.78 15.94 6.61
C LEU A 118 -10.49 16.22 5.13
N ASP A 119 -9.66 17.20 4.82
CA ASP A 119 -9.23 17.49 3.45
C ASP A 119 -8.49 16.30 2.85
N PHE A 120 -7.53 15.74 3.58
CA PHE A 120 -6.82 14.53 3.17
C PHE A 120 -7.79 13.37 2.90
N VAL A 121 -8.71 13.10 3.81
CA VAL A 121 -9.68 12.00 3.69
C VAL A 121 -10.56 12.15 2.44
N LYS A 122 -11.05 13.36 2.16
CA LYS A 122 -11.84 13.64 0.94
C LYS A 122 -11.04 13.39 -0.33
N ARG A 123 -9.80 13.90 -0.39
CA ARG A 123 -8.92 13.69 -1.55
C ARG A 123 -8.53 12.20 -1.71
N ALA A 124 -8.37 11.49 -0.61
CA ALA A 124 -8.11 10.05 -0.65
C ALA A 124 -9.32 9.28 -1.19
N ASP A 125 -10.54 9.66 -0.81
CA ASP A 125 -11.77 9.04 -1.31
C ASP A 125 -12.02 9.34 -2.80
N GLU A 126 -11.73 10.56 -3.27
CA GLU A 126 -11.74 10.91 -4.70
C GLU A 126 -10.72 10.05 -5.49
N MET A 127 -9.57 9.78 -4.91
CA MET A 127 -8.56 8.91 -5.51
C MET A 127 -9.02 7.43 -5.50
N ALA A 128 -9.71 7.01 -4.44
CA ALA A 128 -10.29 5.68 -4.35
C ALA A 128 -11.34 5.45 -5.45
N GLU A 129 -12.18 6.45 -5.75
CA GLU A 129 -13.13 6.39 -6.87
C GLU A 129 -12.43 6.18 -8.22
N LYS A 130 -11.32 6.89 -8.47
CA LYS A 130 -10.51 6.72 -9.70
C LYS A 130 -9.87 5.33 -9.77
N LEU A 131 -9.31 4.86 -8.67
CA LEU A 131 -8.71 3.52 -8.58
C LEU A 131 -9.76 2.43 -8.79
N LYS A 132 -10.98 2.62 -8.27
CA LYS A 132 -12.10 1.70 -8.48
C LYS A 132 -12.47 1.55 -9.95
N ALA A 133 -12.41 2.62 -10.75
CA ALA A 133 -12.61 2.56 -12.20
C ALA A 133 -11.51 1.74 -12.91
N GLU A 134 -10.32 1.63 -12.33
CA GLU A 134 -9.21 0.79 -12.79
C GLU A 134 -9.26 -0.65 -12.24
N GLY A 135 -10.28 -0.98 -11.44
CA GLY A 135 -10.44 -2.29 -10.81
C GLY A 135 -9.59 -2.50 -9.55
N ILE A 136 -9.14 -1.41 -8.91
CA ILE A 136 -8.31 -1.45 -7.70
C ILE A 136 -9.10 -0.84 -6.55
N ASP A 137 -9.18 -1.56 -5.43
CA ASP A 137 -9.77 -1.07 -4.19
C ASP A 137 -8.70 -0.38 -3.33
N LEU A 138 -8.97 0.86 -2.90
CA LEU A 138 -8.13 1.60 -1.97
C LEU A 138 -8.64 1.41 -0.55
N TYR A 139 -7.74 1.16 0.39
CA TYR A 139 -8.09 1.12 1.80
C TYR A 139 -7.03 1.78 2.68
N TYR A 140 -7.43 2.17 3.87
CA TYR A 140 -6.58 2.82 4.86
C TYR A 140 -6.09 1.81 5.89
N HIS A 141 -4.78 1.78 6.14
CA HIS A 141 -4.17 0.99 7.21
C HIS A 141 -3.95 1.89 8.43
N ASN A 142 -4.68 1.64 9.50
CA ASN A 142 -4.59 2.43 10.71
C ASN A 142 -3.46 1.95 11.65
N HIS A 143 -2.97 2.87 12.46
CA HIS A 143 -2.08 2.65 13.58
C HIS A 143 -2.74 3.13 14.89
N HIS A 144 -1.94 3.33 15.93
CA HIS A 144 -2.44 3.90 17.19
C HIS A 144 -2.78 5.39 17.08
N VAL A 145 -2.19 6.11 16.14
CA VAL A 145 -2.39 7.56 15.96
C VAL A 145 -3.82 7.91 15.53
N GLU A 146 -4.52 7.02 14.86
CA GLU A 146 -5.90 7.22 14.45
C GLU A 146 -6.90 7.10 15.61
N PHE A 147 -6.46 6.65 16.79
CA PHE A 147 -7.26 6.68 18.02
C PHE A 147 -7.09 7.96 18.83
N VAL A 148 -6.37 8.96 18.31
CA VAL A 148 -6.38 10.32 18.87
C VAL A 148 -7.70 11.01 18.50
N ARG A 149 -8.22 11.82 19.45
CA ARG A 149 -9.48 12.54 19.26
C ARG A 149 -9.23 13.94 18.73
N TYR A 150 -10.05 14.33 17.75
CA TYR A 150 -10.14 15.66 17.18
C TYR A 150 -11.53 16.19 17.48
N ASP A 151 -11.64 17.20 18.34
CA ASP A 151 -12.92 17.75 18.81
C ASP A 151 -13.88 16.67 19.35
N GLY A 152 -13.34 15.68 20.04
CA GLY A 152 -14.13 14.61 20.64
C GLY A 152 -14.36 13.36 19.76
N GLU A 153 -14.11 13.43 18.46
CA GLU A 153 -14.24 12.34 17.48
C GLU A 153 -12.89 11.68 17.23
N TYR A 154 -12.82 10.34 17.15
CA TYR A 154 -11.58 9.66 16.77
C TYR A 154 -11.24 9.93 15.30
N LEU A 155 -9.95 10.08 14.98
CA LEU A 155 -9.51 10.22 13.61
C LEU A 155 -9.97 9.04 12.73
N LEU A 156 -9.97 7.82 13.29
CA LEU A 156 -10.46 6.64 12.59
C LEU A 156 -11.95 6.76 12.21
N ASP A 157 -12.77 7.33 13.09
CA ASP A 157 -14.19 7.58 12.81
C ASP A 157 -14.35 8.69 11.77
N ILE A 158 -13.50 9.73 11.82
CA ILE A 158 -13.47 10.78 10.80
C ILE A 158 -13.18 10.18 9.42
N ILE A 159 -12.19 9.29 9.32
CA ILE A 159 -11.87 8.59 8.07
C ILE A 159 -13.10 7.80 7.60
N LYS A 160 -13.61 6.91 8.44
CA LYS A 160 -14.74 6.02 8.13
C LYS A 160 -16.01 6.78 7.71
N ASN A 161 -16.33 7.87 8.42
CA ASN A 161 -17.59 8.61 8.21
C ASN A 161 -17.55 9.55 7.00
N ASN A 162 -16.36 9.82 6.45
CA ASN A 162 -16.18 10.75 5.33
C ASN A 162 -15.62 10.10 4.06
N THR A 163 -15.68 8.76 3.98
CA THR A 163 -15.29 7.99 2.79
C THR A 163 -16.47 7.14 2.30
N LYS A 164 -16.50 6.94 1.00
CA LYS A 164 -17.49 6.09 0.30
C LYS A 164 -16.81 4.98 -0.51
N TYR A 165 -15.64 5.28 -1.04
CA TYR A 165 -14.90 4.39 -1.96
C TYR A 165 -13.65 3.78 -1.32
N MET A 166 -13.18 4.37 -0.21
CA MET A 166 -12.01 3.88 0.54
C MET A 166 -12.44 3.09 1.79
#